data_a0511b9201d8ec11116c049f8e51a854
#
_entry.id   a0511b9201d8ec11116c049f8e51a854
#
_cell.length_a   1.000
_cell.length_b   1.000
_cell.length_c   1.000
_cell.angle_alpha   90.00
_cell.angle_beta   90.00
_cell.angle_gamma   90.00
#
_symmetry.space_group_name_H-M   'P 1'
#
loop_
_entity.id
_entity.type
_entity.pdbx_description
1 polymer ?
#
loop_
_entity_poly.entity_id
_entity_poly.type
_entity_poly.pdbx_seq_one_letter_code
_entity_poly.pdbx_strand_id
1 'polypeptide(L)'
;FSMALFDLFSKKSNVPAARVLPVLPEEIYETGVLDLQDVIAPHALKVNSRELDLGEKIARTFFVISYPRFLTTGWFAPIINMDKVLDIAIFIHPMDTNEMLRKFQKKVAEVQSQISTREQKGMVRDPMLDTAYSDLEQLRDSLQQAQERIFEVGLYLTIYGNTREEVDKVESEVRSILESRLVYIRPALFQQ
;
A
#
# COMPACT_ATOMS: atom_id res chain seq x y z
N PHE A 1 -32.13 3.17 27.53
CA PHE A 1 -31.72 1.94 26.84
C PHE A 1 -30.49 2.19 25.98
N SER A 2 -29.36 2.55 26.57
CA SER A 2 -28.07 2.64 25.82
C SER A 2 -26.86 2.72 26.74
N MET A 3 -26.79 1.88 27.79
CA MET A 3 -25.66 1.88 28.72
C MET A 3 -25.21 0.47 29.20
N ALA A 4 -25.66 -0.58 28.56
CA ALA A 4 -25.39 -1.96 29.00
C ALA A 4 -24.51 -2.79 28.00
N LEU A 5 -24.01 -2.19 26.91
CA LEU A 5 -23.23 -2.92 25.92
C LEU A 5 -21.71 -2.68 26.00
N PHE A 6 -21.27 -1.74 26.85
CA PHE A 6 -19.84 -1.40 26.96
C PHE A 6 -19.10 -2.18 28.05
N ASP A 7 -19.82 -2.83 28.97
CA ASP A 7 -19.21 -3.59 30.08
C ASP A 7 -18.85 -5.05 29.72
N LEU A 8 -19.21 -5.53 28.54
CA LEU A 8 -18.95 -6.92 28.16
C LEU A 8 -17.54 -7.16 27.58
N PHE A 9 -16.81 -6.11 27.23
CA PHE A 9 -15.46 -6.21 26.64
C PHE A 9 -14.32 -5.80 27.58
N SER A 10 -14.62 -5.44 28.83
CA SER A 10 -13.62 -5.08 29.83
C SER A 10 -13.28 -6.21 30.79
N LYS A 11 -13.24 -7.45 30.30
CA LYS A 11 -12.62 -8.52 31.07
C LYS A 11 -11.11 -8.48 30.81
N LYS A 12 -10.38 -7.69 31.63
CA LYS A 12 -8.93 -7.81 31.73
C LYS A 12 -8.60 -9.27 32.01
N SER A 13 -8.13 -9.99 30.99
CA SER A 13 -7.48 -11.27 31.18
C SER A 13 -6.19 -10.97 31.96
N ASN A 14 -6.20 -11.31 33.23
CA ASN A 14 -5.01 -11.34 34.05
C ASN A 14 -4.20 -12.58 33.61
N VAL A 15 -3.55 -12.48 32.46
CA VAL A 15 -2.52 -13.44 32.05
C VAL A 15 -1.31 -13.04 32.88
N PRO A 16 -0.84 -13.90 33.81
CA PRO A 16 0.39 -13.62 34.52
C PRO A 16 1.48 -13.47 33.44
N ALA A 17 2.18 -12.34 33.47
CA ALA A 17 3.35 -12.15 32.62
C ALA A 17 4.27 -13.35 32.87
N ALA A 18 4.40 -14.21 31.87
CA ALA A 18 5.36 -15.29 31.90
C ALA A 18 6.72 -14.61 32.10
N ARG A 19 7.31 -14.83 33.28
CA ARG A 19 8.71 -14.50 33.55
C ARG A 19 9.51 -15.31 32.54
N VAL A 20 9.91 -14.69 31.45
CA VAL A 20 10.95 -15.23 30.58
C VAL A 20 12.22 -15.19 31.43
N LEU A 21 12.53 -16.31 32.09
CA LEU A 21 13.83 -16.49 32.72
C LEU A 21 14.85 -16.47 31.57
N PRO A 22 15.98 -15.76 31.71
CA PRO A 22 17.03 -15.87 30.72
C PRO A 22 17.49 -17.34 30.68
N VAL A 23 17.20 -18.00 29.57
CA VAL A 23 17.68 -19.37 29.34
C VAL A 23 19.18 -19.28 29.22
N LEU A 24 19.89 -19.95 30.12
CA LEU A 24 21.36 -19.99 30.10
C LEU A 24 21.81 -20.69 28.79
N PRO A 25 22.94 -20.28 28.19
CA PRO A 25 23.45 -20.90 26.96
C PRO A 25 23.62 -22.41 27.05
N GLU A 26 23.88 -22.93 28.24
CA GLU A 26 24.02 -24.35 28.52
C GLU A 26 22.69 -25.11 28.42
N GLU A 27 21.55 -24.49 28.81
CA GLU A 27 20.22 -25.12 28.68
C GLU A 27 19.79 -25.20 27.22
N ILE A 28 20.20 -24.24 26.36
CA ILE A 28 19.99 -24.29 24.93
C ILE A 28 20.76 -25.43 24.27
N TYR A 29 21.93 -25.75 24.80
CA TYR A 29 22.76 -26.85 24.30
C TYR A 29 22.21 -28.23 24.72
N GLU A 30 21.56 -28.32 25.89
CA GLU A 30 20.97 -29.57 26.38
C GLU A 30 19.62 -29.90 25.70
N THR A 31 18.83 -28.90 25.30
CA THR A 31 17.56 -29.13 24.61
C THR A 31 17.70 -29.47 23.13
N GLY A 32 18.85 -29.17 22.50
CA GLY A 32 19.23 -29.68 21.16
C GLY A 32 18.31 -29.39 20.00
N VAL A 33 17.29 -28.55 20.19
CA VAL A 33 16.31 -28.21 19.17
C VAL A 33 16.16 -26.69 19.13
N LEU A 34 16.93 -26.03 18.26
CA LEU A 34 16.54 -24.71 17.77
C LEU A 34 15.23 -24.94 16.99
N ASP A 35 14.13 -24.39 17.49
CA ASP A 35 12.90 -24.37 16.72
C ASP A 35 13.14 -23.53 15.46
N LEU A 36 12.51 -23.90 14.35
CA LEU A 36 12.62 -23.14 13.10
C LEU A 36 12.34 -21.64 13.33
N GLN A 37 11.46 -21.33 14.26
CA GLN A 37 11.13 -19.96 14.66
C GLN A 37 12.33 -19.20 15.22
N ASP A 38 13.21 -19.86 16.00
CA ASP A 38 14.39 -19.22 16.57
C ASP A 38 15.46 -18.91 15.52
N VAL A 39 15.44 -19.65 14.40
CA VAL A 39 16.38 -19.43 13.28
C VAL A 39 15.91 -18.29 12.37
N ILE A 40 14.60 -18.13 12.19
CA ILE A 40 14.03 -17.12 11.27
C ILE A 40 13.60 -15.84 11.97
N ALA A 41 13.43 -15.86 13.29
CA ALA A 41 13.04 -14.67 14.04
C ALA A 41 14.18 -13.63 14.06
N PRO A 42 13.89 -12.34 13.90
CA PRO A 42 14.89 -11.30 14.06
C PRO A 42 15.37 -11.25 15.52
N HIS A 43 16.67 -10.99 15.74
CA HIS A 43 17.28 -10.92 17.07
C HIS A 43 16.68 -9.81 17.94
N ALA A 44 16.12 -8.78 17.34
CA ALA A 44 15.42 -7.70 18.01
C ALA A 44 14.34 -7.13 17.09
N LEU A 45 13.27 -6.62 17.68
CA LEU A 45 12.22 -5.91 16.97
C LEU A 45 11.88 -4.62 17.71
N LYS A 46 12.20 -3.47 17.09
CA LYS A 46 11.77 -2.16 17.57
C LYS A 46 10.93 -1.48 16.52
N VAL A 47 9.69 -1.21 16.87
CA VAL A 47 8.73 -0.54 15.99
C VAL A 47 8.81 0.96 16.19
N ASN A 48 9.19 1.69 15.15
CA ASN A 48 9.14 3.14 15.08
C ASN A 48 8.01 3.55 14.13
N SER A 49 7.66 4.83 14.07
CA SER A 49 6.55 5.30 13.23
C SER A 49 6.76 5.06 11.73
N ARG A 50 7.99 5.07 11.25
CA ARG A 50 8.34 4.97 9.81
C ARG A 50 9.19 3.76 9.47
N GLU A 51 9.68 3.02 10.44
CA GLU A 51 10.67 1.96 10.23
C GLU A 51 10.58 0.88 11.31
N LEU A 52 10.95 -0.31 10.96
CA LEU A 52 11.20 -1.42 11.85
C LEU A 52 12.72 -1.59 11.99
N ASP A 53 13.19 -1.63 13.23
CA ASP A 53 14.56 -1.99 13.54
C ASP A 53 14.55 -3.48 13.94
N LEU A 54 15.22 -4.30 13.14
CA LEU A 54 15.31 -5.75 13.28
C LEU A 54 16.61 -6.19 13.97
N GLY A 55 17.34 -5.24 14.54
CA GLY A 55 18.63 -5.43 15.18
C GLY A 55 19.78 -5.31 14.20
N GLU A 56 19.85 -6.14 13.17
CA GLU A 56 20.90 -6.10 12.15
C GLU A 56 20.51 -5.22 10.94
N LYS A 57 19.22 -5.05 10.70
CA LYS A 57 18.69 -4.31 9.56
C LYS A 57 17.55 -3.39 9.97
N ILE A 58 17.43 -2.31 9.25
CA ILE A 58 16.30 -1.39 9.32
C ILE A 58 15.44 -1.63 8.09
N ALA A 59 14.15 -1.86 8.29
CA ALA A 59 13.17 -2.01 7.23
C ALA A 59 12.24 -0.79 7.18
N ARG A 60 11.92 -0.31 5.98
CA ARG A 60 10.97 0.78 5.77
C ARG A 60 10.03 0.44 4.64
N THR A 61 8.72 0.49 4.92
CA THR A 61 7.67 0.14 3.96
C THR A 61 7.01 1.39 3.40
N PHE A 62 6.72 1.35 2.11
CA PHE A 62 5.99 2.37 1.36
C PHE A 62 4.82 1.74 0.63
N PHE A 63 3.80 2.53 0.35
CA PHE A 63 2.72 2.12 -0.53
C PHE A 63 2.47 3.18 -1.60
N VAL A 64 2.00 2.73 -2.76
CA VAL A 64 1.66 3.62 -3.87
C VAL A 64 0.29 4.25 -3.60
N ILE A 65 0.23 5.58 -3.70
CA ILE A 65 -0.99 6.36 -3.47
C ILE A 65 -1.60 6.91 -4.76
N SER A 66 -0.80 7.01 -5.82
CA SER A 66 -1.25 7.56 -7.09
C SER A 66 -0.47 6.98 -8.24
N TYR A 67 -1.19 6.69 -9.30
CA TYR A 67 -0.67 6.23 -10.58
C TYR A 67 -0.95 7.28 -11.67
N PRO A 68 -0.14 7.32 -12.75
CA PRO A 68 -0.48 8.10 -13.92
C PRO A 68 -1.71 7.50 -14.63
N ARG A 69 -2.27 8.27 -15.55
CA ARG A 69 -3.42 7.81 -16.37
C ARG A 69 -3.15 6.48 -17.09
N PHE A 70 -1.94 6.30 -17.59
CA PHE A 70 -1.48 5.07 -18.25
C PHE A 70 -0.11 4.66 -17.75
N LEU A 71 0.06 3.36 -17.55
CA LEU A 71 1.34 2.73 -17.24
C LEU A 71 1.82 1.96 -18.46
N THR A 72 3.05 2.21 -18.88
CA THR A 72 3.68 1.47 -19.96
C THR A 72 4.17 0.11 -19.50
N THR A 73 4.23 -0.87 -20.39
CA THR A 73 4.84 -2.17 -20.09
C THR A 73 6.25 -1.98 -19.57
N GLY A 74 6.61 -2.71 -18.51
CA GLY A 74 7.94 -2.61 -17.90
C GLY A 74 8.18 -1.35 -17.06
N TRP A 75 7.15 -0.56 -16.74
CA TRP A 75 7.29 0.65 -15.93
C TRP A 75 7.99 0.44 -14.59
N PHE A 76 7.85 -0.76 -14.02
CA PHE A 76 8.41 -1.12 -12.73
C PHE A 76 9.79 -1.80 -12.82
N ALA A 77 10.26 -2.12 -14.02
CA ALA A 77 11.53 -2.80 -14.24
C ALA A 77 12.74 -2.11 -13.58
N PRO A 78 12.86 -0.76 -13.54
CA PRO A 78 13.98 -0.13 -12.85
C PRO A 78 14.03 -0.40 -11.36
N ILE A 79 12.87 -0.58 -10.70
CA ILE A 79 12.80 -0.94 -9.27
C ILE A 79 13.23 -2.40 -9.09
N ILE A 80 12.71 -3.31 -9.92
CA ILE A 80 13.05 -4.75 -9.85
C ILE A 80 14.56 -4.98 -10.11
N ASN A 81 15.15 -4.18 -10.96
CA ASN A 81 16.56 -4.31 -11.35
C ASN A 81 17.52 -3.48 -10.46
N MET A 82 17.02 -2.87 -9.38
CA MET A 82 17.91 -2.22 -8.42
C MET A 82 18.78 -3.25 -7.73
N ASP A 83 20.09 -2.95 -7.60
CA ASP A 83 21.03 -3.75 -6.80
C ASP A 83 20.84 -3.44 -5.29
N LYS A 84 19.65 -3.71 -4.79
CA LYS A 84 19.23 -3.48 -3.40
C LYS A 84 18.31 -4.61 -2.93
N VAL A 85 18.39 -4.88 -1.63
CA VAL A 85 17.44 -5.80 -0.99
C VAL A 85 16.13 -5.06 -0.77
N LEU A 86 15.07 -5.54 -1.43
CA LEU A 86 13.74 -5.00 -1.30
C LEU A 86 12.68 -6.08 -1.48
N ASP A 87 11.55 -5.92 -0.81
CA ASP A 87 10.37 -6.74 -1.00
C ASP A 87 9.28 -5.95 -1.73
N ILE A 88 8.57 -6.64 -2.60
CA ILE A 88 7.45 -6.09 -3.36
C ILE A 88 6.23 -6.96 -3.10
N ALA A 89 5.18 -6.35 -2.55
CA ALA A 89 3.89 -7.01 -2.36
C ALA A 89 2.84 -6.33 -3.24
N ILE A 90 2.15 -7.13 -4.05
CA ILE A 90 1.07 -6.66 -4.92
C ILE A 90 -0.22 -7.36 -4.51
N PHE A 91 -1.20 -6.57 -4.10
CA PHE A 91 -2.55 -7.04 -3.77
C PHE A 91 -3.48 -6.68 -4.91
N ILE A 92 -4.16 -7.66 -5.48
CA ILE A 92 -5.06 -7.48 -6.62
C ILE A 92 -6.43 -8.00 -6.22
N HIS A 93 -7.41 -7.11 -6.14
CA HIS A 93 -8.80 -7.45 -5.83
C HIS A 93 -9.69 -7.18 -7.05
N PRO A 94 -10.36 -8.21 -7.60
CA PRO A 94 -11.31 -7.99 -8.68
C PRO A 94 -12.53 -7.24 -8.15
N MET A 95 -12.95 -6.20 -8.89
CA MET A 95 -14.14 -5.41 -8.57
C MET A 95 -15.37 -5.94 -9.29
N ASP A 96 -16.55 -5.83 -8.66
CA ASP A 96 -17.81 -6.15 -9.33
C ASP A 96 -18.11 -5.18 -10.46
N THR A 97 -18.26 -5.70 -11.67
CA THR A 97 -18.46 -4.89 -12.88
C THR A 97 -19.74 -4.07 -12.81
N ASN A 98 -20.83 -4.62 -12.25
CA ASN A 98 -22.12 -3.92 -12.19
C ASN A 98 -22.06 -2.76 -11.18
N GLU A 99 -21.37 -2.94 -10.06
CA GLU A 99 -21.15 -1.88 -9.09
C GLU A 99 -20.32 -0.75 -9.73
N MET A 100 -19.28 -1.11 -10.46
CA MET A 100 -18.40 -0.14 -11.10
C MET A 100 -19.11 0.60 -12.23
N LEU A 101 -19.93 -0.08 -13.04
CA LEU A 101 -20.75 0.57 -14.05
C LEU A 101 -21.69 1.63 -13.46
N ARG A 102 -22.33 1.34 -12.33
CA ARG A 102 -23.16 2.33 -11.60
C ARG A 102 -22.34 3.52 -11.11
N LYS A 103 -21.14 3.29 -10.59
CA LYS A 103 -20.22 4.36 -10.16
C LYS A 103 -19.81 5.25 -11.34
N PHE A 104 -19.47 4.64 -12.49
CA PHE A 104 -19.10 5.39 -13.69
C PHE A 104 -20.27 6.16 -14.27
N GLN A 105 -21.47 5.61 -14.35
CA GLN A 105 -22.67 6.32 -14.79
C GLN A 105 -22.90 7.60 -13.96
N LYS A 106 -22.78 7.47 -12.63
CA LYS A 106 -22.89 8.62 -11.72
C LYS A 106 -21.79 9.65 -11.99
N LYS A 107 -20.55 9.19 -12.21
CA LYS A 107 -19.41 10.08 -12.44
C LYS A 107 -19.48 10.79 -13.80
N VAL A 108 -19.92 10.10 -14.85
CA VAL A 108 -20.19 10.67 -16.17
C VAL A 108 -21.24 11.79 -16.05
N ALA A 109 -22.37 11.54 -15.37
CA ALA A 109 -23.39 12.55 -15.16
C ALA A 109 -22.89 13.77 -14.39
N GLU A 110 -22.05 13.56 -13.39
CA GLU A 110 -21.41 14.65 -12.62
C GLU A 110 -20.52 15.53 -13.50
N VAL A 111 -19.62 14.90 -14.28
CA VAL A 111 -18.71 15.63 -15.18
C VAL A 111 -19.51 16.36 -16.25
N GLN A 112 -20.51 15.75 -16.85
CA GLN A 112 -21.37 16.37 -17.84
C GLN A 112 -22.13 17.59 -17.27
N SER A 113 -22.62 17.48 -16.04
CA SER A 113 -23.27 18.60 -15.34
C SER A 113 -22.30 19.78 -15.12
N GLN A 114 -21.03 19.49 -14.80
CA GLN A 114 -20.00 20.52 -14.65
C GLN A 114 -19.71 21.21 -15.99
N ILE A 115 -19.59 20.46 -17.08
CA ILE A 115 -19.42 21.02 -18.45
C ILE A 115 -20.58 21.94 -18.80
N SER A 116 -21.82 21.44 -18.66
CA SER A 116 -23.02 22.23 -18.98
C SER A 116 -23.16 23.51 -18.15
N THR A 117 -22.80 23.42 -16.84
CA THR A 117 -22.82 24.60 -15.95
C THR A 117 -21.81 25.66 -16.40
N ARG A 118 -20.61 25.24 -16.84
CA ARG A 118 -19.57 26.15 -17.35
C ARG A 118 -20.01 26.82 -18.68
N GLU A 119 -20.59 26.02 -19.56
CA GLU A 119 -21.15 26.54 -20.86
C GLU A 119 -22.24 27.58 -20.62
N GLN A 120 -23.19 27.29 -19.72
CA GLN A 120 -24.26 28.23 -19.34
C GLN A 120 -23.74 29.56 -18.77
N LYS A 121 -22.60 29.50 -18.06
CA LYS A 121 -21.91 30.68 -17.50
C LYS A 121 -21.03 31.40 -18.51
N GLY A 122 -20.98 30.97 -19.78
CA GLY A 122 -20.13 31.54 -20.81
C GLY A 122 -18.63 31.39 -20.53
N MET A 123 -18.25 30.41 -19.70
CA MET A 123 -16.84 30.15 -19.37
C MET A 123 -16.15 29.42 -20.53
N VAL A 124 -14.85 29.62 -20.65
CA VAL A 124 -14.03 28.91 -21.64
C VAL A 124 -14.08 27.41 -21.36
N ARG A 125 -14.15 26.63 -22.43
CA ARG A 125 -14.13 25.16 -22.40
C ARG A 125 -12.89 24.67 -21.69
N ASP A 126 -13.05 23.64 -20.82
CA ASP A 126 -11.99 23.05 -20.05
C ASP A 126 -11.57 21.69 -20.65
N PRO A 127 -10.42 21.65 -21.33
CA PRO A 127 -9.97 20.42 -21.99
C PRO A 127 -9.81 19.23 -21.05
N MET A 128 -9.56 19.49 -19.75
CA MET A 128 -9.42 18.42 -18.76
C MET A 128 -10.77 17.73 -18.48
N LEU A 129 -11.85 18.50 -18.39
CA LEU A 129 -13.19 17.95 -18.20
C LEU A 129 -13.66 17.17 -19.43
N ASP A 130 -13.38 17.66 -20.63
CA ASP A 130 -13.72 16.95 -21.86
C ASP A 130 -12.97 15.62 -21.98
N THR A 131 -11.69 15.64 -21.66
CA THR A 131 -10.87 14.41 -21.65
C THR A 131 -11.39 13.43 -20.60
N ALA A 132 -11.67 13.90 -19.38
CA ALA A 132 -12.20 13.06 -18.31
C ALA A 132 -13.56 12.44 -18.70
N TYR A 133 -14.44 13.21 -19.35
CA TYR A 133 -15.73 12.72 -19.85
C TYR A 133 -15.53 11.60 -20.88
N SER A 134 -14.70 11.86 -21.90
CA SER A 134 -14.41 10.87 -22.96
C SER A 134 -13.82 9.57 -22.42
N ASP A 135 -12.87 9.67 -21.47
CA ASP A 135 -12.24 8.50 -20.84
C ASP A 135 -13.24 7.66 -20.05
N LEU A 136 -14.11 8.34 -19.28
CA LEU A 136 -15.12 7.66 -18.48
C LEU A 136 -16.15 6.94 -19.37
N GLU A 137 -16.55 7.54 -20.50
CA GLU A 137 -17.45 6.90 -21.46
C GLU A 137 -16.79 5.70 -22.12
N GLN A 138 -15.58 5.85 -22.60
CA GLN A 138 -14.83 4.75 -23.22
C GLN A 138 -14.65 3.56 -22.25
N LEU A 139 -14.26 3.84 -21.00
CA LEU A 139 -14.09 2.81 -19.99
C LEU A 139 -15.43 2.13 -19.66
N ARG A 140 -16.52 2.91 -19.54
CA ARG A 140 -17.85 2.35 -19.31
C ARG A 140 -18.24 1.39 -20.45
N ASP A 141 -18.03 1.81 -21.70
CA ASP A 141 -18.39 1.01 -22.86
C ASP A 141 -17.55 -0.29 -22.95
N SER A 142 -16.23 -0.21 -22.69
CA SER A 142 -15.36 -1.40 -22.64
C SER A 142 -15.80 -2.40 -21.55
N LEU A 143 -16.24 -1.89 -20.41
CA LEU A 143 -16.78 -2.75 -19.33
C LEU A 143 -18.12 -3.38 -19.70
N GLN A 144 -19.02 -2.62 -20.34
CA GLN A 144 -20.32 -3.16 -20.79
C GLN A 144 -20.16 -4.25 -21.84
N GLN A 145 -19.15 -4.12 -22.71
CA GLN A 145 -18.83 -5.12 -23.74
C GLN A 145 -18.00 -6.28 -23.19
N ALA A 146 -17.70 -6.31 -21.88
CA ALA A 146 -16.84 -7.30 -21.24
C ALA A 146 -15.43 -7.42 -21.86
N GLN A 147 -14.95 -6.37 -22.51
CA GLN A 147 -13.61 -6.30 -23.07
C GLN A 147 -12.54 -6.03 -22.00
N GLU A 148 -12.92 -5.37 -20.90
CA GLU A 148 -12.05 -5.03 -19.80
C GLU A 148 -12.65 -5.44 -18.45
N ARG A 149 -11.80 -5.52 -17.45
CA ARG A 149 -12.18 -5.75 -16.05
C ARG A 149 -11.44 -4.77 -15.16
N ILE A 150 -12.07 -4.42 -14.05
CA ILE A 150 -11.49 -3.52 -13.06
C ILE A 150 -10.97 -4.30 -11.88
N PHE A 151 -9.80 -3.88 -11.43
CA PHE A 151 -9.16 -4.38 -10.23
C PHE A 151 -8.77 -3.22 -9.33
N GLU A 152 -8.92 -3.41 -8.04
CA GLU A 152 -8.26 -2.59 -7.05
C GLU A 152 -6.85 -3.15 -6.83
N VAL A 153 -5.82 -2.30 -6.96
CA VAL A 153 -4.43 -2.72 -6.87
C VAL A 153 -3.74 -1.95 -5.76
N GLY A 154 -3.29 -2.68 -4.73
CA GLY A 154 -2.38 -2.18 -3.72
C GLY A 154 -0.95 -2.64 -4.01
N LEU A 155 0.01 -1.71 -4.08
CA LEU A 155 1.41 -2.02 -4.26
C LEU A 155 2.21 -1.45 -3.09
N TYR A 156 2.96 -2.34 -2.44
CA TYR A 156 3.82 -2.04 -1.30
C TYR A 156 5.26 -2.39 -1.64
N LEU A 157 6.17 -1.55 -1.16
CA LEU A 157 7.61 -1.77 -1.25
C LEU A 157 8.20 -1.69 0.15
N THR A 158 8.98 -2.69 0.54
CA THR A 158 9.80 -2.64 1.75
C THR A 158 11.26 -2.66 1.35
N ILE A 159 12.00 -1.65 1.78
CA ILE A 159 13.44 -1.52 1.57
C ILE A 159 14.17 -1.85 2.86
N TYR A 160 15.37 -2.40 2.71
CA TYR A 160 16.22 -2.80 3.83
C TYR A 160 17.59 -2.11 3.73
N GLY A 161 18.15 -1.76 4.89
CA GLY A 161 19.51 -1.24 5.00
C GLY A 161 20.10 -1.55 6.37
N ASN A 162 21.42 -1.47 6.49
CA ASN A 162 22.12 -1.69 7.76
C ASN A 162 22.15 -0.40 8.61
N THR A 163 22.02 0.74 7.97
CA THR A 163 21.99 2.06 8.65
C THR A 163 20.82 2.90 8.13
N ARG A 164 20.43 3.91 8.90
CA ARG A 164 19.38 4.86 8.50
C ARG A 164 19.76 5.64 7.26
N GLU A 165 21.02 6.06 7.16
CA GLU A 165 21.55 6.79 6.02
C GLU A 165 21.46 5.96 4.74
N GLU A 166 21.70 4.66 4.83
CA GLU A 166 21.55 3.72 3.70
C GLU A 166 20.07 3.64 3.29
N VAL A 167 19.16 3.45 4.24
CA VAL A 167 17.71 3.40 3.98
C VAL A 167 17.20 4.72 3.38
N ASP A 168 17.65 5.88 3.88
CA ASP A 168 17.28 7.19 3.35
C ASP A 168 17.77 7.38 1.92
N LYS A 169 18.96 6.89 1.60
CA LYS A 169 19.49 6.92 0.23
C LYS A 169 18.67 6.05 -0.71
N VAL A 170 18.37 4.81 -0.32
CA VAL A 170 17.54 3.88 -1.12
C VAL A 170 16.13 4.43 -1.29
N GLU A 171 15.52 5.00 -0.22
CA GLU A 171 14.22 5.68 -0.32
C GLU A 171 14.25 6.78 -1.38
N SER A 172 15.27 7.63 -1.34
CA SER A 172 15.39 8.76 -2.28
C SER A 172 15.53 8.26 -3.73
N GLU A 173 16.27 7.20 -3.93
CA GLU A 173 16.46 6.58 -5.25
C GLU A 173 15.16 5.95 -5.77
N VAL A 174 14.49 5.13 -4.95
CA VAL A 174 13.18 4.52 -5.28
C VAL A 174 12.16 5.61 -5.60
N ARG A 175 12.07 6.64 -4.76
CA ARG A 175 11.15 7.76 -4.95
C ARG A 175 11.42 8.49 -6.27
N SER A 176 12.66 8.82 -6.56
CA SER A 176 13.06 9.48 -7.81
C SER A 176 12.68 8.66 -9.04
N ILE A 177 12.92 7.34 -9.03
CA ILE A 177 12.55 6.44 -10.13
C ILE A 177 11.03 6.41 -10.34
N LEU A 178 10.24 6.31 -9.28
CA LEU A 178 8.79 6.23 -9.37
C LEU A 178 8.17 7.58 -9.76
N GLU A 179 8.61 8.67 -9.15
CA GLU A 179 8.10 10.02 -9.45
C GLU A 179 8.42 10.46 -10.89
N SER A 180 9.56 10.02 -11.46
CA SER A 180 9.84 10.25 -12.89
C SER A 180 8.79 9.63 -13.83
N ARG A 181 7.99 8.70 -13.32
CA ARG A 181 6.89 8.03 -14.02
C ARG A 181 5.51 8.41 -13.48
N LEU A 182 5.44 9.51 -12.72
CA LEU A 182 4.22 10.01 -12.08
C LEU A 182 3.56 8.98 -11.15
N VAL A 183 4.35 8.08 -10.57
CA VAL A 183 3.91 7.16 -9.52
C VAL A 183 4.38 7.71 -8.18
N TYR A 184 3.45 7.94 -7.26
CA TYR A 184 3.76 8.56 -5.97
C TYR A 184 3.60 7.56 -4.84
N ILE A 185 4.57 7.56 -3.93
CA ILE A 185 4.60 6.68 -2.76
C ILE A 185 4.54 7.46 -1.45
N ARG A 186 3.99 6.82 -0.42
CA ARG A 186 4.03 7.30 0.97
C ARG A 186 4.56 6.22 1.91
N PRO A 187 5.24 6.62 3.00
CA PRO A 187 5.63 5.67 4.03
C PRO A 187 4.39 5.11 4.73
N ALA A 188 4.43 3.82 5.04
CA ALA A 188 3.43 3.14 5.86
C ALA A 188 3.73 3.46 7.33
N LEU A 189 3.02 4.44 7.91
CA LEU A 189 3.22 4.84 9.30
C LEU A 189 2.52 3.87 10.24
N PHE A 190 3.27 3.21 11.13
CA PHE A 190 2.78 2.16 12.04
C PHE A 190 2.01 1.01 11.36
N GLN A 191 2.29 0.76 10.08
CA GLN A 191 1.64 -0.24 9.24
C GLN A 191 2.68 -1.03 8.42
N GLN A 192 3.89 -1.12 8.95
CA GLN A 192 4.98 -1.90 8.36
C GLN A 192 4.78 -3.40 8.54
#